data_98a0dc7d2014b30b49b037bb934f6e3b
#
_entry.id   98a0dc7d2014b30b49b037bb934f6e3b
#
_cell.length_a   1.000
_cell.length_b   1.000
_cell.length_c   1.000
_cell.angle_alpha   90.00
_cell.angle_beta   90.00
_cell.angle_gamma   90.00
#
_symmetry.space_group_name_H-M   'P 1'
#
loop_
_entity.id
_entity.type
_entity.pdbx_description
1 polymer ?
#
loop_
_entity_poly.entity_id
_entity_poly.type
_entity_poly.pdbx_seq_one_letter_code
_entity_poly.pdbx_strand_id
1 'polypeptide(L)'
;MGGLEEVFVKEAFDTNWIAPLGANVDGFEKELSEYVGSKTGAALASGTAAIHMALKAVGVKKGDKVFCSSLTFAASCNPIIYEGGIPVFIDSELESHNMSPVALEKAFKAYEEKGEMPKAVIVVNLYGQSADMDKIIKICKKYNVPIIEDAAESLGATYKGKHSGTFGEYGIYSFNGNKIITTSGGGMLVSNNEEGIAKVRFWSTQARDKARHYEHTELGYNYRMSNIVAGIGRGQLRVLEDRIAKKKEIFETYKEAFKEIEDIEMMPVCEYGEPNYWLTTITLSENSKVKPLDIILALEKENIESRPIWKPMHIQPYYKEYEFYSHNDEEEISISEDIFNRGVCLPSDTKMTKEEQERVIKIIKGLFK
;
A
#
# COMPACT_ATOMS: atom_id res chain seq x y z
N MET A 1 -14.86 -4.34 14.36
CA MET A 1 -14.32 -3.42 15.39
C MET A 1 -13.73 -4.31 16.49
N GLY A 2 -12.73 -3.80 17.24
CA GLY A 2 -12.04 -4.53 18.32
C GLY A 2 -12.68 -4.34 19.70
N GLY A 3 -13.48 -3.29 19.86
CA GLY A 3 -14.18 -2.96 21.11
C GLY A 3 -13.55 -1.81 21.92
N LEU A 4 -12.26 -1.50 21.70
CA LEU A 4 -11.58 -0.40 22.39
C LEU A 4 -11.72 0.96 21.69
N GLU A 5 -12.18 0.99 20.45
CA GLU A 5 -12.35 2.21 19.66
C GLU A 5 -13.30 3.20 20.35
N GLU A 6 -14.42 2.69 20.88
CA GLU A 6 -15.41 3.52 21.58
C GLU A 6 -14.85 4.14 22.85
N VAL A 7 -13.94 3.43 23.55
CA VAL A 7 -13.27 3.95 24.76
C VAL A 7 -12.43 5.18 24.43
N PHE A 8 -11.56 5.07 23.41
CA PHE A 8 -10.68 6.18 23.00
C PHE A 8 -11.46 7.34 22.36
N VAL A 9 -12.51 7.04 21.60
CA VAL A 9 -13.40 8.08 21.03
C VAL A 9 -14.14 8.80 22.16
N LYS A 10 -14.67 8.06 23.13
CA LYS A 10 -15.35 8.66 24.29
C LYS A 10 -14.40 9.57 25.09
N GLU A 11 -13.15 9.16 25.30
CA GLU A 11 -12.14 9.98 25.97
C GLU A 11 -11.94 11.33 25.26
N ALA A 12 -11.91 11.34 23.93
CA ALA A 12 -11.79 12.57 23.15
C ALA A 12 -12.99 13.51 23.36
N PHE A 13 -14.21 12.97 23.47
CA PHE A 13 -15.42 13.75 23.78
C PHE A 13 -15.45 14.22 25.24
N ASP A 14 -15.16 13.36 26.20
CA ASP A 14 -15.19 13.68 27.62
C ASP A 14 -14.18 14.80 27.98
N THR A 15 -13.02 14.81 27.30
CA THR A 15 -11.99 15.84 27.47
C THR A 15 -12.22 17.08 26.59
N ASN A 16 -13.27 17.07 25.74
CA ASN A 16 -13.54 18.10 24.75
C ASN A 16 -12.35 18.35 23.79
N TRP A 17 -11.62 17.29 23.41
CA TRP A 17 -10.42 17.37 22.61
C TRP A 17 -10.57 16.55 21.31
N ILE A 18 -11.31 17.12 20.34
CA ILE A 18 -11.66 16.45 19.07
C ILE A 18 -10.84 16.94 17.88
N ALA A 19 -10.13 18.06 18.02
CA ALA A 19 -9.31 18.68 16.98
C ALA A 19 -8.17 17.78 16.47
N PRO A 20 -7.45 18.14 15.40
CA PRO A 20 -6.35 17.34 14.86
C PRO A 20 -5.05 17.45 15.70
N LEU A 21 -5.19 17.38 17.01
CA LEU A 21 -4.13 17.27 18.02
C LEU A 21 -4.75 16.68 19.29
N GLY A 22 -3.96 16.03 20.14
CA GLY A 22 -4.43 15.49 21.41
C GLY A 22 -3.85 14.11 21.73
N ALA A 23 -4.22 13.58 22.89
CA ALA A 23 -3.65 12.37 23.45
C ALA A 23 -3.78 11.13 22.55
N ASN A 24 -4.87 11.02 21.77
CA ASN A 24 -5.03 9.90 20.85
C ASN A 24 -4.13 10.03 19.63
N VAL A 25 -3.93 11.23 19.08
CA VAL A 25 -2.99 11.46 17.97
C VAL A 25 -1.58 11.10 18.39
N ASP A 26 -1.12 11.64 19.53
CA ASP A 26 0.23 11.39 20.07
C ASP A 26 0.40 9.90 20.43
N GLY A 27 -0.63 9.29 21.04
CA GLY A 27 -0.65 7.87 21.39
C GLY A 27 -0.59 6.98 20.15
N PHE A 28 -1.35 7.27 19.12
CA PHE A 28 -1.38 6.46 17.91
C PHE A 28 -0.06 6.54 17.13
N GLU A 29 0.54 7.74 17.03
CA GLU A 29 1.87 7.92 16.43
C GLU A 29 2.92 7.10 17.15
N LYS A 30 2.93 7.16 18.48
CA LYS A 30 3.87 6.41 19.32
C LYS A 30 3.65 4.90 19.21
N GLU A 31 2.43 4.44 19.46
CA GLU A 31 2.07 3.01 19.48
C GLU A 31 2.34 2.33 18.15
N LEU A 32 2.00 2.98 17.02
CA LEU A 32 2.29 2.42 15.68
C LEU A 32 3.79 2.43 15.38
N SER A 33 4.50 3.53 15.68
CA SER A 33 5.95 3.60 15.48
C SER A 33 6.69 2.52 16.27
N GLU A 34 6.31 2.30 17.53
CA GLU A 34 6.85 1.22 18.37
C GLU A 34 6.55 -0.16 17.78
N TYR A 35 5.31 -0.39 17.32
CA TYR A 35 4.90 -1.66 16.72
C TYR A 35 5.74 -2.01 15.49
N VAL A 36 5.95 -1.07 14.58
CA VAL A 36 6.70 -1.33 13.34
C VAL A 36 8.22 -1.17 13.50
N GLY A 37 8.70 -0.70 14.66
CA GLY A 37 10.13 -0.50 14.91
C GLY A 37 10.73 0.74 14.22
N SER A 38 9.92 1.79 14.00
CA SER A 38 10.35 3.10 13.52
C SER A 38 10.57 4.06 14.69
N LYS A 39 11.44 5.06 14.53
CA LYS A 39 11.70 6.06 15.61
C LYS A 39 10.50 6.98 15.83
N THR A 40 9.79 7.35 14.78
CA THR A 40 8.75 8.37 14.88
C THR A 40 7.77 8.25 13.70
N GLY A 41 6.59 8.84 13.87
CA GLY A 41 5.57 8.90 12.83
C GLY A 41 4.73 10.18 12.88
N ALA A 42 4.02 10.47 11.83
CA ALA A 42 3.04 11.54 11.74
C ALA A 42 1.70 10.99 11.25
N ALA A 43 0.67 11.09 12.10
CA ALA A 43 -0.68 10.67 11.77
C ALA A 43 -1.36 11.70 10.84
N LEU A 44 -1.83 11.24 9.69
CA LEU A 44 -2.33 12.07 8.59
C LEU A 44 -3.74 11.65 8.17
N ALA A 45 -4.40 12.49 7.40
CA ALA A 45 -5.79 12.32 6.97
C ALA A 45 -6.01 11.14 6.01
N SER A 46 -4.96 10.67 5.33
CA SER A 46 -5.01 9.53 4.41
C SER A 46 -3.61 9.00 4.09
N GLY A 47 -3.52 7.78 3.54
CA GLY A 47 -2.27 7.27 2.95
C GLY A 47 -1.79 8.14 1.79
N THR A 48 -2.70 8.66 0.95
CA THR A 48 -2.37 9.60 -0.12
C THR A 48 -1.70 10.87 0.40
N ALA A 49 -2.20 11.43 1.50
CA ALA A 49 -1.57 12.57 2.17
C ALA A 49 -0.18 12.22 2.72
N ALA A 50 0.00 11.00 3.20
CA ALA A 50 1.29 10.52 3.69
C ALA A 50 2.32 10.38 2.56
N ILE A 51 1.94 9.82 1.41
CA ILE A 51 2.80 9.75 0.22
C ILE A 51 3.16 11.16 -0.27
N HIS A 52 2.19 12.07 -0.32
CA HIS A 52 2.42 13.46 -0.73
C HIS A 52 3.45 14.15 0.19
N MET A 53 3.30 13.99 1.50
CA MET A 53 4.25 14.55 2.46
C MET A 53 5.63 13.90 2.37
N ALA A 54 5.73 12.60 2.08
CA ALA A 54 7.00 11.93 1.85
C ALA A 54 7.73 12.49 0.62
N LEU A 55 7.01 12.67 -0.51
CA LEU A 55 7.55 13.27 -1.74
C LEU A 55 8.08 14.69 -1.49
N LYS A 56 7.30 15.51 -0.78
CA LYS A 56 7.72 16.85 -0.37
C LYS A 56 8.95 16.79 0.55
N ALA A 57 9.01 15.83 1.49
CA ALA A 57 10.13 15.68 2.42
C ALA A 57 11.43 15.25 1.75
N VAL A 58 11.39 14.39 0.72
CA VAL A 58 12.58 14.06 -0.10
C VAL A 58 12.90 15.14 -1.12
N GLY A 59 12.09 16.20 -1.19
CA GLY A 59 12.35 17.40 -1.98
C GLY A 59 12.00 17.25 -3.47
N VAL A 60 10.97 16.49 -3.81
CA VAL A 60 10.40 16.44 -5.16
C VAL A 60 9.83 17.79 -5.52
N LYS A 61 10.09 18.22 -6.75
CA LYS A 61 9.66 19.50 -7.33
C LYS A 61 9.13 19.30 -8.73
N LYS A 62 8.54 20.35 -9.28
CA LYS A 62 8.04 20.36 -10.66
C LYS A 62 9.13 19.93 -11.66
N GLY A 63 8.82 18.90 -12.43
CA GLY A 63 9.67 18.34 -13.46
C GLY A 63 10.58 17.19 -13.00
N ASP A 64 10.73 16.97 -11.68
CA ASP A 64 11.51 15.84 -11.15
C ASP A 64 10.86 14.52 -11.55
N LYS A 65 11.68 13.54 -11.91
CA LYS A 65 11.25 12.17 -12.18
C LYS A 65 11.12 11.40 -10.86
N VAL A 66 10.07 10.59 -10.77
CA VAL A 66 9.87 9.67 -9.64
C VAL A 66 9.53 8.29 -10.20
N PHE A 67 10.35 7.30 -9.89
CA PHE A 67 10.05 5.92 -10.26
C PHE A 67 8.99 5.36 -9.32
N CYS A 68 8.01 4.65 -9.86
CA CYS A 68 6.89 4.12 -9.09
C CYS A 68 6.47 2.75 -9.61
N SER A 69 6.12 1.83 -8.72
CA SER A 69 5.51 0.55 -9.10
C SER A 69 4.31 0.79 -10.01
N SER A 70 4.19 0.05 -11.09
CA SER A 70 3.05 0.18 -12.01
C SER A 70 1.82 -0.57 -11.54
N LEU A 71 1.98 -1.78 -10.99
CA LEU A 71 0.88 -2.55 -10.42
C LEU A 71 0.58 -2.05 -9.01
N THR A 72 -0.26 -1.03 -8.93
CA THR A 72 -0.60 -0.35 -7.68
C THR A 72 -1.93 0.38 -7.76
N PHE A 73 -2.41 0.85 -6.61
CA PHE A 73 -3.51 1.79 -6.53
C PHE A 73 -3.05 3.22 -6.91
N ALA A 74 -3.91 3.99 -7.56
CA ALA A 74 -3.57 5.33 -8.06
C ALA A 74 -3.03 6.30 -6.99
N ALA A 75 -3.30 6.04 -5.71
CA ALA A 75 -2.80 6.85 -4.60
C ALA A 75 -1.27 6.85 -4.47
N SER A 76 -0.57 5.83 -4.98
CA SER A 76 0.89 5.81 -5.02
C SER A 76 1.45 6.83 -6.03
N CYS A 77 0.72 7.08 -7.12
CA CYS A 77 1.17 7.90 -8.26
C CYS A 77 0.65 9.33 -8.24
N ASN A 78 -0.64 9.52 -7.85
CA ASN A 78 -1.28 10.84 -7.87
C ASN A 78 -0.47 11.93 -7.15
N PRO A 79 0.12 11.69 -5.97
CA PRO A 79 0.90 12.69 -5.26
C PRO A 79 2.17 13.15 -5.98
N ILE A 80 2.72 12.33 -6.89
CA ILE A 80 3.82 12.75 -7.77
C ILE A 80 3.37 13.93 -8.63
N ILE A 81 2.16 13.81 -9.20
CA ILE A 81 1.56 14.87 -10.02
C ILE A 81 1.20 16.09 -9.16
N TYR A 82 0.78 15.91 -7.89
CA TYR A 82 0.46 17.04 -7.00
C TYR A 82 1.68 17.92 -6.74
N GLU A 83 2.89 17.35 -6.62
CA GLU A 83 4.15 18.11 -6.52
C GLU A 83 4.69 18.58 -7.89
N GLY A 84 3.95 18.31 -8.99
CA GLY A 84 4.37 18.64 -10.35
C GLY A 84 5.49 17.74 -10.88
N GLY A 85 5.77 16.63 -10.20
CA GLY A 85 6.71 15.59 -10.64
C GLY A 85 6.17 14.77 -11.80
N ILE A 86 7.02 13.98 -12.39
CA ILE A 86 6.73 13.13 -13.56
C ILE A 86 6.93 11.68 -13.14
N PRO A 87 5.87 10.86 -13.07
CA PRO A 87 6.00 9.44 -12.76
C PRO A 87 6.66 8.70 -13.92
N VAL A 88 7.50 7.73 -13.58
CA VAL A 88 8.06 6.72 -14.46
C VAL A 88 7.69 5.38 -13.88
N PHE A 89 6.98 4.56 -14.62
CA PHE A 89 6.43 3.32 -14.09
C PHE A 89 7.39 2.16 -14.27
N ILE A 90 7.50 1.35 -13.22
CA ILE A 90 8.35 0.16 -13.18
C ILE A 90 7.45 -1.07 -13.08
N ASP A 91 7.71 -2.04 -13.94
CA ASP A 91 6.96 -3.29 -14.03
C ASP A 91 7.09 -4.15 -12.76
N SER A 92 6.29 -5.19 -12.69
CA SER A 92 6.31 -6.22 -11.66
C SER A 92 7.27 -7.38 -11.98
N GLU A 93 7.52 -8.23 -11.00
CA GLU A 93 8.09 -9.57 -11.15
C GLU A 93 7.07 -10.64 -10.75
N LEU A 94 7.22 -11.87 -11.24
CA LEU A 94 6.29 -12.96 -10.97
C LEU A 94 6.41 -13.51 -9.54
N GLU A 95 7.60 -13.46 -8.96
CA GLU A 95 7.92 -14.06 -7.66
C GLU A 95 7.13 -13.42 -6.51
N SER A 96 6.86 -12.12 -6.59
CA SER A 96 6.16 -11.38 -5.54
C SER A 96 4.97 -10.55 -6.01
N HIS A 97 4.78 -10.41 -7.32
CA HIS A 97 3.90 -9.46 -7.98
C HIS A 97 4.24 -7.98 -7.71
N ASN A 98 5.32 -7.71 -6.99
CA ASN A 98 5.80 -6.37 -6.65
C ASN A 98 6.79 -5.83 -7.70
N MET A 99 7.35 -4.64 -7.43
CA MET A 99 8.29 -3.97 -8.32
C MET A 99 9.46 -4.89 -8.71
N SER A 100 9.68 -5.06 -10.01
CA SER A 100 10.80 -5.82 -10.56
C SER A 100 12.14 -5.11 -10.35
N PRO A 101 13.10 -5.72 -9.63
CA PRO A 101 14.47 -5.19 -9.56
C PRO A 101 15.15 -5.09 -10.91
N VAL A 102 14.81 -5.98 -11.86
CA VAL A 102 15.36 -5.98 -13.23
C VAL A 102 14.88 -4.74 -14.00
N ALA A 103 13.58 -4.48 -14.00
CA ALA A 103 12.99 -3.30 -14.64
C ALA A 103 13.48 -2.01 -13.99
N LEU A 104 13.62 -2.00 -12.64
CA LEU A 104 14.16 -0.87 -11.91
C LEU A 104 15.61 -0.56 -12.31
N GLU A 105 16.47 -1.58 -12.43
CA GLU A 105 17.87 -1.36 -12.87
C GLU A 105 17.94 -0.88 -14.32
N LYS A 106 17.08 -1.39 -15.22
CA LYS A 106 16.96 -0.88 -16.59
C LYS A 106 16.61 0.61 -16.62
N ALA A 107 15.59 1.01 -15.84
CA ALA A 107 15.19 2.39 -15.74
C ALA A 107 16.33 3.29 -15.24
N PHE A 108 17.05 2.87 -14.20
CA PHE A 108 18.17 3.64 -13.69
C PHE A 108 19.30 3.81 -14.72
N LYS A 109 19.67 2.75 -15.45
CA LYS A 109 20.68 2.83 -16.51
C LYS A 109 20.27 3.81 -17.61
N ALA A 110 19.03 3.73 -18.08
CA ALA A 110 18.51 4.63 -19.11
C ALA A 110 18.52 6.10 -18.65
N TYR A 111 18.19 6.36 -17.39
CA TYR A 111 18.19 7.71 -16.82
C TYR A 111 19.60 8.22 -16.48
N GLU A 112 20.54 7.34 -16.13
CA GLU A 112 21.96 7.68 -15.99
C GLU A 112 22.54 8.15 -17.32
N GLU A 113 22.26 7.46 -18.43
CA GLU A 113 22.67 7.86 -19.78
C GLU A 113 22.06 9.22 -20.21
N LYS A 114 20.83 9.52 -19.81
CA LYS A 114 20.17 10.81 -20.05
C LYS A 114 20.71 11.93 -19.14
N GLY A 115 21.41 11.60 -18.05
CA GLY A 115 21.82 12.55 -17.00
C GLY A 115 20.65 13.09 -16.17
N GLU A 116 19.52 12.39 -16.11
CA GLU A 116 18.25 12.80 -15.49
C GLU A 116 17.84 11.84 -14.36
N MET A 117 18.64 11.71 -13.31
CA MET A 117 18.34 10.77 -12.23
C MET A 117 17.01 11.07 -11.53
N PRO A 118 16.23 10.01 -11.17
CA PRO A 118 14.98 10.20 -10.44
C PRO A 118 15.25 10.78 -9.05
N LYS A 119 14.30 11.57 -8.55
CA LYS A 119 14.37 12.17 -7.21
C LYS A 119 14.03 11.19 -6.10
N ALA A 120 13.18 10.20 -6.37
CA ALA A 120 12.79 9.14 -5.45
C ALA A 120 12.31 7.89 -6.20
N VAL A 121 12.25 6.76 -5.49
CA VAL A 121 11.56 5.54 -5.91
C VAL A 121 10.44 5.25 -4.94
N ILE A 122 9.19 5.09 -5.42
CA ILE A 122 8.05 4.62 -4.64
C ILE A 122 7.91 3.11 -4.87
N VAL A 123 8.19 2.33 -3.85
CA VAL A 123 8.05 0.87 -3.84
C VAL A 123 6.75 0.52 -3.12
N VAL A 124 5.87 -0.22 -3.78
CA VAL A 124 4.60 -0.66 -3.19
C VAL A 124 4.73 -2.10 -2.70
N ASN A 125 4.14 -2.41 -1.56
CA ASN A 125 4.01 -3.76 -1.01
C ASN A 125 2.58 -4.25 -1.28
N LEU A 126 2.38 -4.81 -2.48
CA LEU A 126 1.06 -5.11 -3.04
C LEU A 126 0.33 -6.20 -2.24
N TYR A 127 -0.95 -5.98 -1.93
CA TYR A 127 -1.88 -6.92 -1.28
C TYR A 127 -1.38 -7.53 0.03
N GLY A 128 -0.37 -6.90 0.63
CA GLY A 128 0.18 -7.35 1.91
C GLY A 128 1.46 -8.15 1.81
N GLN A 129 2.00 -8.36 0.61
CA GLN A 129 3.29 -9.00 0.36
C GLN A 129 4.39 -7.93 0.18
N SER A 130 5.49 -8.03 0.94
CA SER A 130 6.65 -7.16 0.75
C SER A 130 7.32 -7.41 -0.61
N ALA A 131 7.80 -6.33 -1.24
CA ALA A 131 8.72 -6.42 -2.37
C ALA A 131 10.08 -7.01 -1.96
N ASP A 132 10.93 -7.42 -2.92
CA ASP A 132 12.32 -7.85 -2.66
C ASP A 132 13.19 -6.65 -2.29
N MET A 133 13.08 -6.22 -1.03
CA MET A 133 13.69 -4.99 -0.54
C MET A 133 15.23 -5.04 -0.61
N ASP A 134 15.86 -6.18 -0.45
CA ASP A 134 17.32 -6.27 -0.52
C ASP A 134 17.85 -5.91 -1.90
N LYS A 135 17.24 -6.43 -2.96
CA LYS A 135 17.63 -6.11 -4.34
C LYS A 135 17.32 -4.65 -4.67
N ILE A 136 16.13 -4.18 -4.33
CA ILE A 136 15.70 -2.80 -4.60
C ILE A 136 16.59 -1.80 -3.87
N ILE A 137 16.86 -2.01 -2.57
CA ILE A 137 17.72 -1.14 -1.77
C ILE A 137 19.15 -1.12 -2.35
N LYS A 138 19.69 -2.26 -2.77
CA LYS A 138 21.01 -2.34 -3.37
C LYS A 138 21.10 -1.47 -4.63
N ILE A 139 20.07 -1.53 -5.49
CA ILE A 139 19.99 -0.72 -6.71
C ILE A 139 19.88 0.77 -6.36
N CYS A 140 18.92 1.15 -5.52
CA CYS A 140 18.72 2.55 -5.16
C CYS A 140 19.93 3.18 -4.47
N LYS A 141 20.63 2.42 -3.60
CA LYS A 141 21.88 2.87 -2.97
C LYS A 141 23.01 3.12 -3.97
N LYS A 142 23.14 2.29 -5.02
CA LYS A 142 24.13 2.48 -6.09
C LYS A 142 23.99 3.85 -6.74
N TYR A 143 22.75 4.32 -6.92
CA TYR A 143 22.42 5.59 -7.56
C TYR A 143 22.16 6.74 -6.58
N ASN A 144 22.27 6.47 -5.28
CA ASN A 144 22.00 7.44 -4.19
C ASN A 144 20.61 8.08 -4.29
N VAL A 145 19.59 7.27 -4.57
CA VAL A 145 18.19 7.70 -4.68
C VAL A 145 17.38 7.17 -3.49
N PRO A 146 16.64 8.03 -2.76
CA PRO A 146 15.83 7.61 -1.62
C PRO A 146 14.63 6.77 -2.03
N ILE A 147 14.27 5.81 -1.17
CA ILE A 147 13.08 4.97 -1.30
C ILE A 147 11.97 5.53 -0.40
N ILE A 148 10.77 5.66 -0.97
CA ILE A 148 9.51 5.84 -0.26
C ILE A 148 8.79 4.49 -0.34
N GLU A 149 8.51 3.88 0.81
CA GLU A 149 7.88 2.57 0.86
C GLU A 149 6.37 2.72 1.09
N ASP A 150 5.58 2.46 0.06
CA ASP A 150 4.13 2.43 0.17
C ASP A 150 3.68 1.09 0.75
N ALA A 151 3.59 1.05 2.07
CA ALA A 151 3.13 -0.07 2.88
C ALA A 151 1.64 0.07 3.27
N ALA A 152 0.85 0.83 2.49
CA ALA A 152 -0.58 1.07 2.74
C ALA A 152 -1.41 -0.23 2.81
N GLU A 153 -0.88 -1.33 2.35
CA GLU A 153 -1.53 -2.64 2.30
C GLU A 153 -0.84 -3.69 3.16
N SER A 154 0.37 -3.39 3.64
CA SER A 154 1.26 -4.37 4.27
C SER A 154 1.55 -4.10 5.75
N LEU A 155 0.70 -3.33 6.46
CA LEU A 155 0.85 -3.17 7.90
C LEU A 155 0.82 -4.53 8.61
N GLY A 156 1.86 -4.82 9.40
CA GLY A 156 2.05 -6.10 10.07
C GLY A 156 2.79 -7.16 9.25
N ALA A 157 2.92 -6.97 7.92
CA ALA A 157 3.79 -7.82 7.11
C ALA A 157 5.26 -7.60 7.45
N THR A 158 6.09 -8.62 7.22
CA THR A 158 7.53 -8.53 7.46
C THR A 158 8.34 -8.98 6.25
N TYR A 159 9.55 -8.44 6.12
CA TYR A 159 10.61 -8.89 5.24
C TYR A 159 11.83 -9.23 6.10
N LYS A 160 12.23 -10.51 6.12
CA LYS A 160 13.34 -11.02 6.96
C LYS A 160 13.23 -10.58 8.43
N GLY A 161 12.00 -10.65 8.97
CA GLY A 161 11.71 -10.34 10.37
C GLY A 161 11.62 -8.85 10.72
N LYS A 162 11.75 -7.94 9.73
CA LYS A 162 11.58 -6.50 9.91
C LYS A 162 10.29 -6.05 9.22
N HIS A 163 9.51 -5.18 9.85
CA HIS A 163 8.22 -4.73 9.32
C HIS A 163 8.35 -3.99 7.99
N SER A 164 7.47 -4.33 7.03
CA SER A 164 7.23 -3.53 5.82
C SER A 164 6.92 -2.08 6.20
N GLY A 165 7.35 -1.13 5.37
CA GLY A 165 7.21 0.31 5.64
C GLY A 165 8.37 0.90 6.45
N THR A 166 9.42 0.12 6.75
CA THR A 166 10.57 0.58 7.54
C THR A 166 11.92 0.45 6.84
N PHE A 167 11.92 0.09 5.58
CA PHE A 167 13.14 -0.11 4.76
C PHE A 167 13.55 1.14 4.00
N GLY A 168 12.59 1.98 3.60
CA GLY A 168 12.83 3.24 2.92
C GLY A 168 13.19 4.39 3.85
N GLU A 169 13.44 5.57 3.26
CA GLU A 169 13.59 6.83 4.01
C GLU A 169 12.29 7.19 4.74
N TYR A 170 11.16 6.94 4.09
CA TYR A 170 9.81 7.09 4.62
C TYR A 170 8.96 5.87 4.30
N GLY A 171 8.14 5.45 5.25
CA GLY A 171 7.14 4.40 5.08
C GLY A 171 5.72 4.92 5.31
N ILE A 172 4.79 4.43 4.52
CA ILE A 172 3.41 4.89 4.51
C ILE A 172 2.46 3.76 4.89
N TYR A 173 1.58 4.01 5.84
CA TYR A 173 0.45 3.14 6.17
C TYR A 173 -0.87 3.84 5.90
N SER A 174 -1.88 3.07 5.52
CA SER A 174 -3.24 3.55 5.27
C SER A 174 -4.23 2.87 6.20
N PHE A 175 -5.18 3.66 6.69
CA PHE A 175 -6.29 3.21 7.52
C PHE A 175 -7.63 3.53 6.85
N ASN A 176 -7.67 3.49 5.52
CA ASN A 176 -8.93 3.63 4.78
C ASN A 176 -9.90 2.50 5.14
N GLY A 177 -11.20 2.66 4.82
CA GLY A 177 -12.27 1.77 5.25
C GLY A 177 -12.05 0.28 4.99
N ASN A 178 -11.34 -0.06 3.91
CA ASN A 178 -11.10 -1.44 3.47
C ASN A 178 -9.73 -2.02 3.88
N LYS A 179 -8.88 -1.27 4.61
CA LYS A 179 -7.55 -1.75 5.02
C LYS A 179 -7.64 -2.75 6.17
N ILE A 180 -6.52 -3.44 6.44
CA ILE A 180 -6.46 -4.51 7.46
C ILE A 180 -6.91 -4.03 8.84
N ILE A 181 -6.60 -2.78 9.19
CA ILE A 181 -7.23 -1.99 10.24
C ILE A 181 -7.69 -0.66 9.64
N THR A 182 -8.75 -0.09 10.20
CA THR A 182 -9.37 1.12 9.65
C THR A 182 -9.66 2.18 10.69
N THR A 183 -9.57 3.44 10.26
CA THR A 183 -10.07 4.60 10.99
C THR A 183 -11.18 5.32 10.21
N SER A 184 -11.87 4.61 9.29
CA SER A 184 -12.74 5.13 8.23
C SER A 184 -11.92 5.81 7.11
N GLY A 185 -11.09 6.75 7.44
CA GLY A 185 -10.07 7.38 6.62
C GLY A 185 -8.92 7.82 7.49
N GLY A 186 -7.69 7.62 7.03
CA GLY A 186 -6.47 7.94 7.77
C GLY A 186 -5.23 7.36 7.12
N GLY A 187 -4.09 7.84 7.56
CA GLY A 187 -2.77 7.33 7.18
C GLY A 187 -1.73 7.69 8.22
N MET A 188 -0.57 7.09 8.08
CA MET A 188 0.61 7.40 8.91
C MET A 188 1.84 7.39 8.04
N LEU A 189 2.67 8.42 8.20
CA LEU A 189 4.02 8.46 7.67
C LEU A 189 4.98 8.14 8.81
N VAL A 190 5.84 7.14 8.64
CA VAL A 190 6.87 6.76 9.61
C VAL A 190 8.27 6.94 9.04
N SER A 191 9.23 7.26 9.90
CA SER A 191 10.64 7.38 9.52
C SER A 191 11.55 7.32 10.74
N ASN A 192 12.84 7.03 10.49
CA ASN A 192 13.90 7.23 11.46
C ASN A 192 14.49 8.66 11.41
N ASN A 193 14.05 9.47 10.43
CA ASN A 193 14.40 10.89 10.28
C ASN A 193 13.41 11.76 11.09
N GLU A 194 13.76 12.03 12.34
CA GLU A 194 12.91 12.81 13.26
C GLU A 194 12.67 14.24 12.78
N GLU A 195 13.69 14.86 12.16
CA GLU A 195 13.57 16.22 11.60
C GLU A 195 12.61 16.24 10.41
N GLY A 196 12.70 15.23 9.54
CA GLY A 196 11.77 15.04 8.43
C GLY A 196 10.33 14.89 8.91
N ILE A 197 10.07 14.06 9.91
CA ILE A 197 8.73 13.89 10.49
C ILE A 197 8.24 15.17 11.19
N ALA A 198 9.09 15.90 11.88
CA ALA A 198 8.73 17.21 12.46
C ALA A 198 8.30 18.19 11.38
N LYS A 199 9.00 18.18 10.23
CA LYS A 199 8.63 19.00 9.06
C LYS A 199 7.31 18.59 8.45
N VAL A 200 7.05 17.28 8.34
CA VAL A 200 5.76 16.72 7.87
C VAL A 200 4.61 17.17 8.78
N ARG A 201 4.78 17.12 10.11
CA ARG A 201 3.77 17.64 11.04
C ARG A 201 3.51 19.12 10.84
N PHE A 202 4.55 19.92 10.62
CA PHE A 202 4.44 21.34 10.32
C PHE A 202 3.64 21.60 9.05
N TRP A 203 4.00 20.95 7.95
CA TRP A 203 3.28 21.11 6.68
C TRP A 203 1.83 20.58 6.75
N SER A 204 1.57 19.50 7.47
CA SER A 204 0.23 18.92 7.59
C SER A 204 -0.75 19.77 8.42
N THR A 205 -0.25 20.81 9.10
CA THR A 205 -1.02 21.79 9.87
C THR A 205 -0.89 23.20 9.27
N GLN A 206 -1.02 23.30 7.96
CA GLN A 206 -0.97 24.50 7.14
C GLN A 206 0.39 25.25 7.17
N ALA A 207 1.46 24.63 7.65
CA ALA A 207 2.78 25.26 7.80
C ALA A 207 2.71 26.61 8.56
N ARG A 208 1.95 26.61 9.67
CA ARG A 208 1.78 27.81 10.49
C ARG A 208 3.01 28.07 11.34
N ASP A 209 3.65 29.20 11.14
CA ASP A 209 4.83 29.65 11.88
C ASP A 209 4.51 30.02 13.35
N LYS A 210 5.54 29.99 14.18
CA LYS A 210 5.43 30.37 15.60
C LYS A 210 5.40 31.90 15.73
N ALA A 211 4.24 32.51 15.41
CA ALA A 211 3.98 33.93 15.59
C ALA A 211 2.68 34.15 16.38
N ARG A 212 2.45 35.38 16.90
CA ARG A 212 1.17 35.72 17.57
C ARG A 212 -0.01 35.80 16.61
N HIS A 213 0.22 36.19 15.38
CA HIS A 213 -0.71 36.18 14.26
C HIS A 213 -0.47 34.92 13.41
N TYR A 214 -1.37 34.64 12.47
CA TYR A 214 -1.18 33.60 11.47
C TYR A 214 -0.16 34.08 10.44
N GLU A 215 0.97 33.40 10.38
CA GLU A 215 2.04 33.62 9.42
C GLU A 215 2.46 32.30 8.79
N HIS A 216 2.76 32.32 7.49
CA HIS A 216 3.07 31.13 6.71
C HIS A 216 4.22 31.44 5.76
N THR A 217 5.41 30.95 6.07
CA THR A 217 6.60 31.09 5.22
C THR A 217 6.73 29.96 4.20
N GLU A 218 5.97 28.89 4.38
CA GLU A 218 5.96 27.74 3.47
C GLU A 218 4.51 27.34 3.12
N LEU A 219 4.38 26.62 1.98
CA LEU A 219 3.11 26.01 1.62
C LEU A 219 2.84 24.80 2.53
N GLY A 220 1.71 24.84 3.23
CA GLY A 220 1.21 23.76 4.05
C GLY A 220 -0.15 23.23 3.59
N TYR A 221 -0.63 22.19 4.29
CA TYR A 221 -1.84 21.46 3.92
C TYR A 221 -2.68 21.18 5.19
N ASN A 222 -3.95 20.92 5.00
CA ASN A 222 -4.83 20.43 6.06
C ASN A 222 -4.88 18.90 6.05
N TYR A 223 -3.79 18.26 6.46
CA TYR A 223 -3.61 16.82 6.35
C TYR A 223 -3.46 16.10 7.70
N ARG A 224 -3.62 16.80 8.81
CA ARG A 224 -3.47 16.20 10.13
C ARG A 224 -4.68 15.33 10.49
N MET A 225 -4.44 14.15 11.07
CA MET A 225 -5.48 13.27 11.59
C MET A 225 -6.16 13.90 12.82
N SER A 226 -7.50 13.79 12.94
CA SER A 226 -8.20 14.25 14.13
C SER A 226 -8.02 13.31 15.33
N ASN A 227 -8.19 13.84 16.55
CA ASN A 227 -8.05 13.06 17.77
C ASN A 227 -9.11 11.93 17.90
N ILE A 228 -10.30 12.12 17.32
CA ILE A 228 -11.35 11.09 17.25
C ILE A 228 -10.89 9.93 16.36
N VAL A 229 -10.42 10.25 15.15
CA VAL A 229 -9.98 9.27 14.16
C VAL A 229 -8.75 8.49 14.67
N ALA A 230 -7.82 9.18 15.32
CA ALA A 230 -6.67 8.55 15.97
C ALA A 230 -7.07 7.60 17.10
N GLY A 231 -8.12 7.95 17.87
CA GLY A 231 -8.68 7.06 18.89
C GLY A 231 -9.20 5.74 18.33
N ILE A 232 -9.87 5.79 17.18
CA ILE A 232 -10.26 4.58 16.45
C ILE A 232 -9.02 3.76 16.08
N GLY A 233 -7.98 4.42 15.54
CA GLY A 233 -6.71 3.78 15.14
C GLY A 233 -6.02 3.05 16.29
N ARG A 234 -5.97 3.66 17.48
CA ARG A 234 -5.43 3.03 18.70
C ARG A 234 -6.18 1.76 19.08
N GLY A 235 -7.53 1.81 19.03
CA GLY A 235 -8.37 0.64 19.30
C GLY A 235 -8.15 -0.47 18.26
N GLN A 236 -8.07 -0.12 16.99
CA GLN A 236 -7.85 -1.06 15.89
C GLN A 236 -6.44 -1.69 15.93
N LEU A 237 -5.41 -0.94 16.34
CA LEU A 237 -4.05 -1.47 16.45
C LEU A 237 -3.97 -2.64 17.46
N ARG A 238 -4.82 -2.65 18.50
CA ARG A 238 -4.86 -3.71 19.51
C ARG A 238 -5.33 -5.07 18.97
N VAL A 239 -6.01 -5.09 17.84
CA VAL A 239 -6.54 -6.32 17.23
C VAL A 239 -5.90 -6.63 15.88
N LEU A 240 -4.80 -5.96 15.53
CA LEU A 240 -4.12 -6.14 14.25
C LEU A 240 -3.64 -7.59 14.05
N GLU A 241 -3.00 -8.19 15.06
CA GLU A 241 -2.49 -9.56 14.97
C GLU A 241 -3.62 -10.58 14.76
N ASP A 242 -4.76 -10.40 15.43
CA ASP A 242 -5.94 -11.25 15.23
C ASP A 242 -6.48 -11.11 13.80
N ARG A 243 -6.41 -9.88 13.22
CA ARG A 243 -6.82 -9.65 11.84
C ARG A 243 -5.88 -10.35 10.85
N ILE A 244 -4.57 -10.26 11.07
CA ILE A 244 -3.55 -10.95 10.23
C ILE A 244 -3.77 -12.46 10.30
N ALA A 245 -3.92 -13.02 11.50
CA ALA A 245 -4.17 -14.44 11.69
C ALA A 245 -5.42 -14.91 10.96
N LYS A 246 -6.53 -14.14 11.05
CA LYS A 246 -7.76 -14.45 10.34
C LYS A 246 -7.63 -14.35 8.82
N LYS A 247 -6.90 -13.36 8.32
CA LYS A 247 -6.61 -13.22 6.89
C LYS A 247 -5.79 -14.40 6.36
N LYS A 248 -4.79 -14.84 7.14
CA LYS A 248 -3.99 -16.04 6.82
C LYS A 248 -4.86 -17.31 6.77
N GLU A 249 -5.75 -17.51 7.75
CA GLU A 249 -6.71 -18.62 7.75
C GLU A 249 -7.56 -18.64 6.48
N ILE A 250 -8.08 -17.48 6.07
CA ILE A 250 -8.89 -17.34 4.85
C ILE A 250 -8.07 -17.70 3.60
N PHE A 251 -6.84 -17.19 3.50
CA PHE A 251 -5.94 -17.50 2.39
C PHE A 251 -5.63 -19.01 2.31
N GLU A 252 -5.23 -19.64 3.42
CA GLU A 252 -4.90 -21.07 3.44
C GLU A 252 -6.11 -21.95 3.13
N THR A 253 -7.32 -21.53 3.52
CA THR A 253 -8.56 -22.25 3.17
C THR A 253 -8.81 -22.21 1.66
N TYR A 254 -8.63 -21.07 0.99
CA TYR A 254 -8.73 -20.98 -0.47
C TYR A 254 -7.64 -21.80 -1.16
N LYS A 255 -6.40 -21.69 -0.69
CA LYS A 255 -5.24 -22.43 -1.22
C LYS A 255 -5.49 -23.94 -1.19
N GLU A 256 -5.93 -24.48 -0.07
CA GLU A 256 -6.26 -25.91 0.06
C GLU A 256 -7.44 -26.29 -0.85
N ALA A 257 -8.46 -25.42 -0.94
CA ALA A 257 -9.62 -25.68 -1.76
C ALA A 257 -9.33 -25.75 -3.26
N PHE A 258 -8.41 -24.92 -3.75
CA PHE A 258 -8.12 -24.82 -5.18
C PHE A 258 -6.91 -25.62 -5.67
N LYS A 259 -6.19 -26.28 -4.78
CA LYS A 259 -4.93 -27.00 -5.09
C LYS A 259 -5.03 -28.05 -6.21
N GLU A 260 -6.22 -28.63 -6.43
CA GLU A 260 -6.48 -29.64 -7.47
C GLU A 260 -6.95 -29.00 -8.80
N ILE A 261 -7.04 -27.67 -8.89
CA ILE A 261 -7.47 -26.97 -10.10
C ILE A 261 -6.22 -26.37 -10.74
N GLU A 262 -5.68 -27.05 -11.76
CA GLU A 262 -4.45 -26.65 -12.46
C GLU A 262 -4.55 -25.25 -13.08
N ASP A 263 -5.75 -24.78 -13.37
CA ASP A 263 -6.01 -23.45 -13.94
C ASP A 263 -5.98 -22.30 -12.90
N ILE A 264 -5.87 -22.60 -11.61
CA ILE A 264 -5.86 -21.57 -10.55
C ILE A 264 -4.50 -21.55 -9.85
N GLU A 265 -3.86 -20.41 -9.88
CA GLU A 265 -2.66 -20.12 -9.13
C GLU A 265 -2.95 -19.08 -8.03
N MET A 266 -2.58 -19.39 -6.79
CA MET A 266 -2.70 -18.44 -5.68
C MET A 266 -1.63 -17.37 -5.77
N MET A 267 -1.92 -16.16 -5.24
CA MET A 267 -0.89 -15.13 -5.11
C MET A 267 0.37 -15.70 -4.46
N PRO A 268 1.57 -15.29 -4.91
CA PRO A 268 2.81 -15.79 -4.34
C PRO A 268 2.96 -15.41 -2.87
N VAL A 269 3.59 -16.30 -2.10
CA VAL A 269 4.04 -16.05 -0.73
C VAL A 269 5.54 -16.28 -0.70
N CYS A 270 6.30 -15.20 -0.59
CA CYS A 270 7.75 -15.25 -0.69
C CYS A 270 8.40 -15.78 0.59
N GLU A 271 9.43 -16.62 0.44
CA GLU A 271 10.17 -17.22 1.58
C GLU A 271 10.91 -16.19 2.44
N TYR A 272 11.15 -14.99 1.92
CA TYR A 272 11.88 -13.94 2.63
C TYR A 272 11.03 -13.17 3.65
N GLY A 273 9.71 -13.43 3.75
CA GLY A 273 8.86 -12.68 4.64
C GLY A 273 7.51 -13.32 4.94
N GLU A 274 6.79 -12.68 5.85
CA GLU A 274 5.42 -13.04 6.22
C GLU A 274 4.48 -11.94 5.72
N PRO A 275 3.60 -12.22 4.75
CA PRO A 275 2.57 -11.25 4.33
C PRO A 275 1.49 -11.10 5.41
N ASN A 276 0.76 -9.98 5.37
CA ASN A 276 -0.42 -9.80 6.20
C ASN A 276 -1.72 -10.33 5.54
N TYR A 277 -1.62 -10.81 4.30
CA TYR A 277 -2.74 -11.39 3.53
C TYR A 277 -3.93 -10.42 3.37
N TRP A 278 -3.67 -9.11 3.26
CA TRP A 278 -4.75 -8.10 3.20
C TRP A 278 -5.84 -8.45 2.19
N LEU A 279 -5.48 -8.80 0.96
CA LEU A 279 -6.39 -9.39 -0.02
C LEU A 279 -5.84 -10.75 -0.48
N THR A 280 -6.72 -11.72 -0.63
CA THR A 280 -6.41 -12.99 -1.29
C THR A 280 -6.66 -12.83 -2.78
N THR A 281 -5.64 -13.06 -3.61
CA THR A 281 -5.78 -13.01 -5.06
C THR A 281 -5.41 -14.34 -5.69
N ILE A 282 -5.98 -14.59 -6.85
CA ILE A 282 -5.65 -15.71 -7.72
C ILE A 282 -5.36 -15.21 -9.12
N THR A 283 -4.53 -15.91 -9.86
CA THR A 283 -4.37 -15.77 -11.31
C THR A 283 -4.81 -17.06 -12.01
N LEU A 284 -5.39 -16.93 -13.20
CA LEU A 284 -5.79 -18.07 -14.00
C LEU A 284 -4.68 -18.44 -14.98
N SER A 285 -4.57 -19.72 -15.35
CA SER A 285 -3.62 -20.14 -16.37
C SER A 285 -3.93 -19.46 -17.70
N GLU A 286 -2.92 -19.22 -18.54
CA GLU A 286 -3.10 -18.55 -19.85
C GLU A 286 -4.13 -19.26 -20.73
N ASN A 287 -4.13 -20.58 -20.68
CA ASN A 287 -4.97 -21.44 -21.48
C ASN A 287 -6.33 -21.76 -20.81
N SER A 288 -6.60 -21.21 -19.63
CA SER A 288 -7.87 -21.44 -18.94
C SER A 288 -9.06 -20.99 -19.80
N LYS A 289 -10.06 -21.84 -19.87
CA LYS A 289 -11.36 -21.53 -20.52
C LYS A 289 -12.17 -20.56 -19.68
N VAL A 290 -12.02 -20.62 -18.37
CA VAL A 290 -12.63 -19.69 -17.43
C VAL A 290 -11.81 -18.41 -17.41
N LYS A 291 -12.47 -17.26 -17.49
CA LYS A 291 -11.81 -15.95 -17.43
C LYS A 291 -12.12 -15.24 -16.11
N PRO A 292 -11.31 -14.28 -15.67
CA PRO A 292 -11.57 -13.52 -14.45
C PRO A 292 -13.00 -12.97 -14.35
N LEU A 293 -13.52 -12.46 -15.46
CA LEU A 293 -14.88 -11.93 -15.53
C LEU A 293 -15.95 -13.01 -15.25
N ASP A 294 -15.74 -14.27 -15.68
CA ASP A 294 -16.68 -15.35 -15.44
C ASP A 294 -16.81 -15.63 -13.94
N ILE A 295 -15.69 -15.63 -13.20
CA ILE A 295 -15.67 -15.77 -11.74
C ILE A 295 -16.41 -14.60 -11.09
N ILE A 296 -16.08 -13.36 -11.48
CA ILE A 296 -16.70 -12.16 -10.93
C ILE A 296 -18.22 -12.19 -11.14
N LEU A 297 -18.68 -12.47 -12.35
CA LEU A 297 -20.11 -12.52 -12.68
C LEU A 297 -20.83 -13.67 -11.98
N ALA A 298 -20.17 -14.82 -11.79
CA ALA A 298 -20.76 -15.95 -11.06
C ALA A 298 -20.96 -15.62 -9.58
N LEU A 299 -20.00 -14.93 -8.95
CA LEU A 299 -20.10 -14.47 -7.57
C LEU A 299 -21.15 -13.35 -7.42
N GLU A 300 -21.17 -12.40 -8.37
CA GLU A 300 -22.12 -11.27 -8.36
C GLU A 300 -23.58 -11.76 -8.43
N LYS A 301 -23.88 -12.80 -9.24
CA LYS A 301 -25.22 -13.43 -9.31
C LYS A 301 -25.70 -13.96 -7.96
N GLU A 302 -24.77 -14.28 -7.07
CA GLU A 302 -25.03 -14.77 -5.73
C GLU A 302 -24.88 -13.67 -4.66
N ASN A 303 -24.84 -12.38 -5.09
CA ASN A 303 -24.66 -11.20 -4.25
C ASN A 303 -23.34 -11.24 -3.42
N ILE A 304 -22.27 -11.73 -4.06
CA ILE A 304 -20.91 -11.78 -3.47
C ILE A 304 -20.00 -10.87 -4.30
N GLU A 305 -19.37 -9.91 -3.64
CA GLU A 305 -18.44 -8.98 -4.28
C GLU A 305 -17.05 -9.63 -4.46
N SER A 306 -16.53 -9.53 -5.68
CA SER A 306 -15.13 -9.77 -6.03
C SER A 306 -14.67 -8.71 -7.02
N ARG A 307 -13.37 -8.57 -7.23
CA ARG A 307 -12.81 -7.52 -8.09
C ARG A 307 -11.70 -8.09 -8.97
N PRO A 308 -11.45 -7.52 -10.16
CA PRO A 308 -10.21 -7.77 -10.88
C PRO A 308 -9.01 -7.35 -10.01
N ILE A 309 -7.85 -7.93 -10.25
CA ILE A 309 -6.58 -7.35 -9.81
C ILE A 309 -6.48 -5.93 -10.39
N TRP A 310 -5.75 -5.04 -9.73
CA TRP A 310 -5.68 -3.65 -10.16
C TRP A 310 -5.09 -3.50 -11.55
N LYS A 311 -5.70 -2.63 -12.33
CA LYS A 311 -5.20 -2.24 -13.63
C LYS A 311 -3.90 -1.45 -13.45
N PRO A 312 -2.78 -1.88 -14.06
CA PRO A 312 -1.50 -1.18 -13.97
C PRO A 312 -1.57 0.28 -14.36
N MET A 313 -0.77 1.11 -13.72
CA MET A 313 -0.80 2.56 -13.92
C MET A 313 -0.42 2.98 -15.34
N HIS A 314 0.60 2.36 -15.95
CA HIS A 314 1.05 2.70 -17.29
C HIS A 314 -0.01 2.49 -18.38
N ILE A 315 -1.03 1.64 -18.16
CA ILE A 315 -2.16 1.45 -19.07
C ILE A 315 -3.44 2.17 -18.61
N GLN A 316 -3.38 2.95 -17.54
CA GLN A 316 -4.51 3.80 -17.16
C GLN A 316 -4.65 4.97 -18.13
N PRO A 317 -5.88 5.36 -18.54
CA PRO A 317 -6.08 6.44 -19.50
C PRO A 317 -5.37 7.75 -19.17
N TYR A 318 -5.27 8.09 -17.88
CA TYR A 318 -4.60 9.30 -17.42
C TYR A 318 -3.07 9.20 -17.49
N TYR A 319 -2.50 8.01 -17.35
CA TYR A 319 -1.07 7.78 -17.21
C TYR A 319 -0.37 7.18 -18.44
N LYS A 320 -1.10 6.84 -19.47
CA LYS A 320 -0.59 6.12 -20.66
C LYS A 320 0.52 6.83 -21.45
N GLU A 321 0.69 8.14 -21.25
CA GLU A 321 1.72 8.92 -21.93
C GLU A 321 3.05 9.00 -21.14
N TYR A 322 3.08 8.42 -19.93
CA TYR A 322 4.29 8.41 -19.11
C TYR A 322 5.16 7.18 -19.41
N GLU A 323 6.49 7.32 -19.22
CA GLU A 323 7.44 6.25 -19.48
C GLU A 323 7.17 5.04 -18.59
N PHE A 324 7.37 3.85 -19.15
CA PHE A 324 7.26 2.56 -18.49
C PHE A 324 8.47 1.69 -18.84
N TYR A 325 8.99 0.97 -17.85
CA TYR A 325 10.09 0.03 -18.00
C TYR A 325 9.60 -1.38 -17.66
N SER A 326 9.58 -2.26 -18.68
CA SER A 326 9.15 -3.66 -18.54
C SER A 326 10.24 -4.52 -17.92
N HIS A 327 9.83 -5.58 -17.25
CA HIS A 327 10.72 -6.65 -16.79
C HIS A 327 11.35 -7.37 -18.00
N ASN A 328 10.52 -7.75 -18.98
CA ASN A 328 10.91 -8.43 -20.22
C ASN A 328 10.76 -7.46 -21.39
N ASP A 329 11.80 -7.38 -22.24
CA ASP A 329 11.77 -6.49 -23.41
C ASP A 329 11.20 -7.16 -24.67
N GLU A 330 11.09 -8.50 -24.66
CA GLU A 330 10.69 -9.31 -25.82
C GLU A 330 9.21 -9.73 -25.81
N GLU A 331 8.49 -9.46 -24.72
CA GLU A 331 7.08 -9.84 -24.56
C GLU A 331 6.15 -8.69 -24.98
N GLU A 332 5.05 -9.03 -25.68
CA GLU A 332 4.02 -8.06 -26.08
C GLU A 332 3.29 -7.47 -24.89
N ILE A 333 3.19 -8.22 -23.78
CA ILE A 333 2.45 -7.85 -22.56
C ILE A 333 3.42 -7.86 -21.38
N SER A 334 3.40 -6.82 -20.57
CA SER A 334 4.18 -6.75 -19.35
C SER A 334 3.67 -7.72 -18.27
N ILE A 335 4.54 -8.08 -17.31
CA ILE A 335 4.12 -8.94 -16.19
C ILE A 335 2.94 -8.34 -15.41
N SER A 336 2.98 -7.04 -15.16
CA SER A 336 1.88 -6.36 -14.47
C SER A 336 0.56 -6.38 -15.25
N GLU A 337 0.59 -6.30 -16.59
CA GLU A 337 -0.59 -6.45 -17.44
C GLU A 337 -1.10 -7.89 -17.44
N ASP A 338 -0.20 -8.86 -17.53
CA ASP A 338 -0.56 -10.27 -17.47
C ASP A 338 -1.25 -10.64 -16.17
N ILE A 339 -0.69 -10.22 -15.02
CA ILE A 339 -1.31 -10.41 -13.71
C ILE A 339 -2.70 -9.77 -13.65
N PHE A 340 -2.87 -8.56 -14.18
CA PHE A 340 -4.16 -7.88 -14.25
C PHE A 340 -5.16 -8.64 -15.14
N ASN A 341 -4.74 -9.09 -16.33
CA ASN A 341 -5.61 -9.74 -17.31
C ASN A 341 -6.11 -11.11 -16.83
N ARG A 342 -5.34 -11.79 -16.00
CA ARG A 342 -5.64 -13.14 -15.51
C ARG A 342 -6.08 -13.19 -14.05
N GLY A 343 -6.09 -12.07 -13.35
CA GLY A 343 -6.20 -12.04 -11.91
C GLY A 343 -7.55 -11.62 -11.34
N VAL A 344 -7.88 -12.17 -10.17
CA VAL A 344 -9.10 -11.89 -9.39
C VAL A 344 -8.75 -11.74 -7.92
N CYS A 345 -9.30 -10.68 -7.29
CA CYS A 345 -9.33 -10.53 -5.84
C CYS A 345 -10.56 -11.25 -5.27
N LEU A 346 -10.34 -12.22 -4.41
CA LEU A 346 -11.39 -13.00 -3.78
C LEU A 346 -11.93 -12.33 -2.51
N PRO A 347 -13.21 -12.61 -2.13
CA PRO A 347 -13.75 -12.19 -0.84
C PRO A 347 -12.84 -12.64 0.31
N SER A 348 -12.40 -11.70 1.14
CA SER A 348 -11.48 -12.00 2.24
C SER A 348 -11.74 -11.14 3.48
N ASP A 349 -13.02 -10.79 3.77
CA ASP A 349 -13.40 -10.07 4.98
C ASP A 349 -13.15 -10.93 6.22
N THR A 350 -12.59 -10.33 7.28
CA THR A 350 -12.32 -11.04 8.55
C THR A 350 -13.57 -11.47 9.30
N LYS A 351 -14.75 -10.97 8.92
CA LYS A 351 -16.05 -11.42 9.45
C LYS A 351 -16.66 -12.59 8.67
N MET A 352 -16.08 -12.92 7.52
CA MET A 352 -16.57 -14.03 6.69
C MET A 352 -16.58 -15.34 7.50
N THR A 353 -17.72 -16.01 7.53
CA THR A 353 -17.87 -17.31 8.18
C THR A 353 -17.29 -18.42 7.30
N LYS A 354 -17.12 -19.61 7.86
CA LYS A 354 -16.67 -20.79 7.10
C LYS A 354 -17.68 -21.13 6.01
N GLU A 355 -18.96 -21.11 6.32
CA GLU A 355 -20.07 -21.41 5.41
C GLU A 355 -20.11 -20.42 4.24
N GLU A 356 -19.88 -19.13 4.51
CA GLU A 356 -19.78 -18.10 3.46
C GLU A 356 -18.56 -18.34 2.57
N GLN A 357 -17.41 -18.69 3.13
CA GLN A 357 -16.22 -19.02 2.35
C GLN A 357 -16.39 -20.29 1.53
N GLU A 358 -17.00 -21.35 2.08
CA GLU A 358 -17.34 -22.58 1.38
C GLU A 358 -18.30 -22.32 0.20
N ARG A 359 -19.25 -21.40 0.38
CA ARG A 359 -20.14 -20.97 -0.71
C ARG A 359 -19.36 -20.34 -1.86
N VAL A 360 -18.41 -19.43 -1.57
CA VAL A 360 -17.53 -18.83 -2.58
C VAL A 360 -16.73 -19.93 -3.31
N ILE A 361 -16.11 -20.83 -2.57
CA ILE A 361 -15.31 -21.94 -3.10
C ILE A 361 -16.15 -22.82 -4.02
N LYS A 362 -17.36 -23.17 -3.62
CA LYS A 362 -18.29 -24.02 -4.40
C LYS A 362 -18.67 -23.37 -5.74
N ILE A 363 -18.94 -22.06 -5.72
CA ILE A 363 -19.29 -21.31 -6.95
C ILE A 363 -18.10 -21.35 -7.92
N ILE A 364 -16.91 -21.00 -7.44
CA ILE A 364 -15.70 -20.96 -8.28
C ILE A 364 -15.40 -22.36 -8.83
N LYS A 365 -15.36 -23.40 -7.99
CA LYS A 365 -15.14 -24.79 -8.43
C LYS A 365 -16.16 -25.29 -9.46
N GLY A 366 -17.37 -24.72 -9.43
CA GLY A 366 -18.43 -25.04 -10.39
C GLY A 366 -18.10 -24.62 -11.81
N LEU A 367 -17.25 -23.62 -12.01
CA LEU A 367 -16.85 -23.11 -13.32
C LEU A 367 -15.78 -23.98 -14.01
N PHE A 368 -15.04 -24.79 -13.27
CA PHE A 368 -13.94 -25.63 -13.75
C PHE A 368 -14.33 -27.12 -13.91
N LYS A 369 -15.62 -27.43 -13.97
CA LYS A 369 -16.12 -28.80 -14.16
C LYS A 369 -16.36 -29.16 -15.63
#